data_931ecf81432ac0cf4417b7e6a4b3c4c4
#
_entry.id   931ecf81432ac0cf4417b7e6a4b3c4c4
#
_cell.length_a   1.000
_cell.length_b   1.000
_cell.length_c   1.000
_cell.angle_alpha   90.00
_cell.angle_beta   90.00
_cell.angle_gamma   90.00
#
_symmetry.space_group_name_H-M   'P 1'
#
loop_
_entity.id
_entity.type
_entity.pdbx_description
1 polymer ?
#
loop_
_entity_poly.entity_id
_entity_poly.type
_entity_poly.pdbx_seq_one_letter_code
_entity_poly.pdbx_strand_id
1 'polypeptide(L)'
;ADDGYSAFAGLTAVEAVHQAGGSHARCVVLIEASEESGSPDLPAYVDALADRIGTPSLVVCLDSGCIDDQRMWVTTSLRGLVGGTLTVDIVTDGLHSGDVSGMVPSTFRIARTLLDRVEEAATGAILLPELNVDIPADRVAEAERTAAEIGRIGDHYPFVDGAGPTTDDPVEQLLRRTWHPSLSVVGADGFPPTA
;
A
#
# COMPACT_ATOMS: atom_id res chain seq x y z
N ALA A 1 12.20 2.30 12.65
CA ALA A 1 10.86 2.70 13.09
C ALA A 1 10.23 3.56 12.03
N ASP A 2 9.12 3.17 11.58
CA ASP A 2 8.30 3.82 10.57
C ASP A 2 7.34 4.80 11.26
N ASP A 3 7.40 6.10 11.03
CA ASP A 3 8.56 6.78 10.42
C ASP A 3 9.17 7.78 11.43
N GLY A 4 9.95 7.30 12.35
CA GLY A 4 10.50 8.09 13.45
C GLY A 4 11.36 9.31 13.06
N TYR A 5 11.68 9.50 11.79
CA TYR A 5 12.49 10.63 11.30
C TYR A 5 11.67 11.90 11.02
N SER A 6 10.36 11.78 10.80
CA SER A 6 9.50 12.86 10.28
C SER A 6 9.52 14.13 11.12
N ALA A 7 9.49 13.99 12.45
CA ALA A 7 9.58 15.12 13.37
C ALA A 7 10.92 15.89 13.20
N PHE A 8 12.02 15.17 13.09
CA PHE A 8 13.34 15.75 12.88
C PHE A 8 13.47 16.37 11.50
N ALA A 9 12.94 15.74 10.46
CA ALA A 9 12.91 16.27 9.10
C ALA A 9 12.19 17.63 9.05
N GLY A 10 11.01 17.74 9.62
CA GLY A 10 10.25 18.98 9.69
C GLY A 10 11.00 20.10 10.43
N LEU A 11 11.58 19.80 11.59
CA LEU A 11 12.37 20.77 12.36
C LEU A 11 13.64 21.21 11.61
N THR A 12 14.35 20.26 10.99
CA THR A 12 15.57 20.54 10.21
C THR A 12 15.25 21.41 9.00
N ALA A 13 14.14 21.18 8.31
CA ALA A 13 13.72 22.00 7.18
C ALA A 13 13.45 23.45 7.59
N VAL A 14 12.75 23.67 8.70
CA VAL A 14 12.49 25.02 9.27
C VAL A 14 13.81 25.70 9.66
N GLU A 15 14.69 24.99 10.34
CA GLU A 15 16.00 25.51 10.74
C GLU A 15 16.86 25.88 9.53
N ALA A 16 16.89 25.04 8.50
CA ALA A 16 17.65 25.32 7.27
C ALA A 16 17.16 26.59 6.56
N VAL A 17 15.85 26.84 6.52
CA VAL A 17 15.28 28.08 5.98
C VAL A 17 15.76 29.30 6.78
N HIS A 18 15.74 29.21 8.11
CA HIS A 18 16.22 30.31 8.98
C HIS A 18 17.71 30.58 8.79
N GLN A 19 18.55 29.53 8.74
CA GLN A 19 20.00 29.67 8.53
C GLN A 19 20.34 30.28 7.17
N ALA A 20 19.52 29.98 6.15
CA ALA A 20 19.65 30.61 4.83
C ALA A 20 19.13 32.06 4.76
N GLY A 21 18.63 32.63 5.88
CA GLY A 21 18.05 33.96 5.91
C GLY A 21 16.69 34.05 5.21
N GLY A 22 16.03 32.92 4.98
CA GLY A 22 14.71 32.83 4.39
C GLY A 22 13.58 33.02 5.42
N SER A 23 12.36 33.00 4.92
CA SER A 23 11.13 33.04 5.74
C SER A 23 10.17 31.94 5.30
N HIS A 24 9.34 31.49 6.21
CA HIS A 24 8.29 30.50 5.92
C HIS A 24 6.97 30.93 6.57
N ALA A 25 5.86 30.36 6.09
CA ALA A 25 4.56 30.48 6.73
C ALA A 25 4.57 29.78 8.11
N ARG A 26 3.51 30.02 8.89
CA ARG A 26 3.31 29.28 10.13
C ARG A 26 3.23 27.77 9.84
N CYS A 27 4.06 27.00 10.51
CA CYS A 27 4.07 25.55 10.44
C CYS A 27 3.45 24.95 11.70
N VAL A 28 2.69 23.89 11.53
CA VAL A 28 2.20 23.02 12.61
C VAL A 28 2.70 21.62 12.29
N VAL A 29 3.40 21.02 13.25
CA VAL A 29 3.85 19.62 13.15
C VAL A 29 2.91 18.80 14.01
N LEU A 30 2.19 17.87 13.41
CA LEU A 30 1.37 16.88 14.08
C LEU A 30 2.08 15.54 13.99
N ILE A 31 2.32 14.91 15.15
CA ILE A 31 2.95 13.60 15.22
C ILE A 31 1.89 12.63 15.71
N GLU A 32 1.62 11.63 14.89
CA GLU A 32 0.74 10.52 15.23
C GLU A 32 1.58 9.27 15.55
N ALA A 33 1.14 8.50 16.54
CA ALA A 33 1.82 7.29 16.99
C ALA A 33 1.02 6.00 16.75
N SER A 34 -0.11 6.07 16.05
CA SER A 34 -1.02 4.93 15.82
C SER A 34 -1.39 4.72 14.35
N GLU A 35 -0.66 5.30 13.40
CA GLU A 35 -0.94 5.19 11.97
C GLU A 35 -0.94 3.72 11.52
N GLU A 36 0.05 2.93 11.91
CA GLU A 36 0.18 1.50 11.59
C GLU A 36 -0.95 0.62 12.17
N SER A 37 -1.73 1.17 13.07
CA SER A 37 -2.94 0.54 13.61
C SER A 37 -4.23 1.07 12.98
N GLY A 38 -4.13 1.88 11.92
CA GLY A 38 -5.26 2.44 11.18
C GLY A 38 -5.78 3.77 11.73
N SER A 39 -4.99 4.50 12.52
CA SER A 39 -5.30 5.85 12.99
C SER A 39 -6.67 6.02 13.68
N PRO A 40 -7.10 5.13 14.59
CA PRO A 40 -8.47 5.12 15.10
C PRO A 40 -8.87 6.42 15.79
N ASP A 41 -7.90 7.11 16.41
CA ASP A 41 -8.14 8.31 17.21
C ASP A 41 -7.77 9.62 16.48
N LEU A 42 -7.09 9.56 15.34
CA LEU A 42 -6.61 10.75 14.62
C LEU A 42 -7.72 11.75 14.29
N PRO A 43 -8.91 11.35 13.79
CA PRO A 43 -9.99 12.30 13.53
C PRO A 43 -10.39 13.11 14.78
N ALA A 44 -10.50 12.44 15.93
CA ALA A 44 -10.85 13.11 17.20
C ALA A 44 -9.77 14.09 17.66
N TYR A 45 -8.49 13.76 17.47
CA TYR A 45 -7.38 14.67 17.77
C TYR A 45 -7.34 15.87 16.83
N VAL A 46 -7.58 15.67 15.54
CA VAL A 46 -7.64 16.77 14.57
C VAL A 46 -8.77 17.74 14.93
N ASP A 47 -9.94 17.24 15.27
CA ASP A 47 -11.07 18.06 15.72
C ASP A 47 -10.75 18.82 17.02
N ALA A 48 -10.18 18.14 18.00
CA ALA A 48 -9.82 18.77 19.28
C ALA A 48 -8.70 19.83 19.16
N LEU A 49 -7.87 19.71 18.15
CA LEU A 49 -6.75 20.62 17.89
C LEU A 49 -7.03 21.63 16.76
N ALA A 50 -8.27 21.68 16.26
CA ALA A 50 -8.64 22.50 15.11
C ALA A 50 -8.21 23.97 15.22
N ASP A 51 -8.42 24.58 16.38
CA ASP A 51 -8.00 25.97 16.65
C ASP A 51 -6.47 26.17 16.58
N ARG A 52 -5.72 25.13 16.95
CA ARG A 52 -4.24 25.15 16.89
C ARG A 52 -3.73 24.87 15.49
N ILE A 53 -4.39 24.00 14.75
CA ILE A 53 -4.05 23.67 13.35
C ILE A 53 -4.41 24.84 12.45
N GLY A 54 -5.61 25.39 12.60
CA GLY A 54 -6.16 26.43 11.75
C GLY A 54 -6.57 25.89 10.39
N THR A 55 -6.49 26.74 9.37
CA THR A 55 -6.77 26.35 7.97
C THR A 55 -5.46 26.26 7.19
N PRO A 56 -4.86 25.07 7.03
CA PRO A 56 -3.61 24.93 6.30
C PRO A 56 -3.83 25.15 4.79
N SER A 57 -2.90 25.84 4.15
CA SER A 57 -2.85 25.98 2.68
C SER A 57 -2.09 24.81 2.02
N LEU A 58 -1.31 24.08 2.81
CA LEU A 58 -0.56 22.90 2.38
C LEU A 58 -0.46 21.93 3.55
N VAL A 59 -0.68 20.65 3.25
CA VAL A 59 -0.42 19.54 4.17
C VAL A 59 0.68 18.68 3.54
N VAL A 60 1.74 18.41 4.29
CA VAL A 60 2.84 17.54 3.88
C VAL A 60 2.83 16.30 4.76
N CYS A 61 2.60 15.14 4.18
CA CYS A 61 2.73 13.86 4.86
C CYS A 61 4.16 13.32 4.61
N LEU A 62 4.92 13.12 5.67
CA LEU A 62 6.30 12.63 5.60
C LEU A 62 6.33 11.11 5.79
N ASP A 63 5.56 10.41 4.95
CA ASP A 63 5.36 8.95 5.00
C ASP A 63 5.59 8.33 3.62
N SER A 64 6.62 8.73 2.94
CA SER A 64 6.98 8.21 1.63
C SER A 64 8.48 8.00 1.53
N GLY A 65 8.87 6.83 1.02
CA GLY A 65 10.26 6.59 0.66
C GLY A 65 10.70 7.41 -0.55
N CYS A 66 11.99 7.71 -0.63
CA CYS A 66 12.63 8.21 -1.85
C CYS A 66 13.31 7.06 -2.60
N ILE A 67 13.40 7.19 -3.92
CA ILE A 67 14.10 6.20 -4.76
C ILE A 67 15.61 6.47 -4.73
N ASP A 68 16.01 7.73 -4.67
CA ASP A 68 17.39 8.19 -4.51
C ASP A 68 17.45 9.43 -3.61
N ASP A 69 18.66 9.81 -3.19
CA ASP A 69 18.94 10.98 -2.35
C ASP A 69 19.35 12.23 -3.13
N GLN A 70 19.28 12.20 -4.45
CA GLN A 70 19.68 13.31 -5.33
C GLN A 70 18.50 14.14 -5.79
N ARG A 71 17.29 13.60 -5.69
CA ARG A 71 16.05 14.21 -6.17
C ARG A 71 15.03 14.32 -5.06
N MET A 72 14.19 15.34 -5.12
CA MET A 72 13.00 15.43 -4.29
C MET A 72 11.89 14.55 -4.92
N TRP A 73 11.54 13.47 -4.25
CA TRP A 73 10.45 12.58 -4.63
C TRP A 73 9.16 13.01 -3.95
N VAL A 74 8.09 13.08 -4.72
CA VAL A 74 6.76 13.49 -4.21
C VAL A 74 5.73 12.47 -4.70
N THR A 75 4.99 11.88 -3.76
CA THR A 75 3.83 11.04 -4.08
C THR A 75 2.67 11.94 -4.47
N THR A 76 2.18 11.81 -5.69
CA THR A 76 1.14 12.68 -6.26
C THR A 76 -0.24 12.03 -6.28
N SER A 77 -0.33 10.72 -6.09
CA SER A 77 -1.58 9.97 -6.01
C SER A 77 -1.40 8.68 -5.23
N LEU A 78 -2.48 8.20 -4.65
CA LEU A 78 -2.55 6.93 -3.95
C LEU A 78 -3.69 6.09 -4.52
N ARG A 79 -3.54 4.77 -4.51
CA ARG A 79 -4.63 3.84 -4.79
C ARG A 79 -5.60 3.83 -3.61
N GLY A 80 -6.88 3.62 -3.90
CA GLY A 80 -7.86 3.31 -2.86
C GLY A 80 -7.61 1.94 -2.25
N LEU A 81 -8.18 1.72 -1.07
CA LEU A 81 -8.15 0.45 -0.35
C LEU A 81 -9.55 -0.02 -0.03
N VAL A 82 -9.82 -1.29 -0.27
CA VAL A 82 -10.99 -2.00 0.27
C VAL A 82 -10.52 -3.33 0.83
N GLY A 83 -10.96 -3.66 2.02
CA GLY A 83 -10.60 -4.90 2.70
C GLY A 83 -11.80 -5.59 3.31
N GLY A 84 -11.64 -6.87 3.61
CA GLY A 84 -12.69 -7.67 4.24
C GLY A 84 -12.19 -9.05 4.61
N THR A 85 -13.06 -9.84 5.23
CA THR A 85 -12.80 -11.22 5.60
C THR A 85 -13.65 -12.15 4.74
N LEU A 86 -13.01 -13.11 4.07
CA LEU A 86 -13.66 -14.19 3.38
C LEU A 86 -13.76 -15.40 4.33
N THR A 87 -14.97 -15.77 4.72
CA THR A 87 -15.23 -16.96 5.55
C THR A 87 -15.88 -18.06 4.73
N VAL A 88 -15.40 -19.28 4.86
CA VAL A 88 -15.96 -20.46 4.20
C VAL A 88 -16.17 -21.56 5.22
N ASP A 89 -17.44 -21.84 5.54
CA ASP A 89 -17.85 -22.90 6.45
C ASP A 89 -18.69 -23.94 5.68
N ILE A 90 -18.44 -25.22 5.90
CA ILE A 90 -19.13 -26.33 5.20
C ILE A 90 -19.87 -27.25 6.18
N VAL A 91 -19.26 -27.50 7.34
CA VAL A 91 -19.83 -28.37 8.37
C VAL A 91 -19.81 -27.67 9.72
N THR A 92 -20.74 -28.03 10.61
CA THR A 92 -20.85 -27.43 11.94
C THR A 92 -19.88 -28.03 12.96
N ASP A 93 -19.39 -29.24 12.69
CA ASP A 93 -18.49 -29.99 13.55
C ASP A 93 -17.40 -30.69 12.75
N GLY A 94 -16.26 -30.97 13.40
CA GLY A 94 -15.17 -31.73 12.82
C GLY A 94 -15.59 -33.16 12.48
N LEU A 95 -15.19 -33.66 11.31
CA LEU A 95 -15.47 -34.99 10.83
C LEU A 95 -14.17 -35.78 10.62
N HIS A 96 -14.25 -37.11 10.76
CA HIS A 96 -13.10 -37.98 10.49
C HIS A 96 -12.77 -37.99 9.00
N SER A 97 -11.51 -37.69 8.65
CA SER A 97 -11.06 -37.55 7.26
C SER A 97 -11.29 -38.82 6.41
N GLY A 98 -11.15 -40.01 7.02
CA GLY A 98 -11.39 -41.29 6.35
C GLY A 98 -12.83 -41.48 5.87
N ASP A 99 -13.81 -40.83 6.52
CA ASP A 99 -15.22 -40.97 6.18
C ASP A 99 -15.67 -39.93 5.13
N VAL A 100 -15.00 -38.78 5.08
CA VAL A 100 -15.54 -37.60 4.34
C VAL A 100 -14.63 -37.08 3.24
N SER A 101 -13.39 -37.53 3.16
CA SER A 101 -12.47 -37.07 2.12
C SER A 101 -12.98 -37.36 0.70
N GLY A 102 -13.09 -36.33 -0.11
CA GLY A 102 -13.65 -36.39 -1.46
C GLY A 102 -15.18 -36.26 -1.53
N MET A 103 -15.90 -36.50 -0.43
CA MET A 103 -17.36 -36.34 -0.34
C MET A 103 -17.73 -34.93 0.16
N VAL A 104 -17.12 -34.47 1.25
CA VAL A 104 -17.30 -33.12 1.76
C VAL A 104 -16.42 -32.13 0.96
N PRO A 105 -16.99 -31.02 0.48
CA PRO A 105 -16.21 -30.02 -0.24
C PRO A 105 -15.09 -29.43 0.60
N SER A 106 -13.92 -29.22 0.02
CA SER A 106 -12.81 -28.55 0.68
C SER A 106 -13.07 -27.05 0.79
N THR A 107 -13.03 -26.52 2.00
CA THR A 107 -13.15 -25.06 2.27
C THR A 107 -12.05 -24.28 1.55
N PHE A 108 -10.82 -24.79 1.55
CA PHE A 108 -9.70 -24.17 0.86
C PHE A 108 -9.87 -24.13 -0.67
N ARG A 109 -10.43 -25.20 -1.26
CA ARG A 109 -10.76 -25.20 -2.70
C ARG A 109 -11.83 -24.17 -3.02
N ILE A 110 -12.85 -24.02 -2.17
CA ILE A 110 -13.89 -23.01 -2.35
C ILE A 110 -13.30 -21.61 -2.23
N ALA A 111 -12.49 -21.35 -1.19
CA ALA A 111 -11.81 -20.06 -1.03
C ALA A 111 -11.00 -19.68 -2.28
N ARG A 112 -10.19 -20.62 -2.81
CA ARG A 112 -9.43 -20.38 -4.06
C ARG A 112 -10.35 -20.04 -5.23
N THR A 113 -11.44 -20.81 -5.42
CA THR A 113 -12.40 -20.56 -6.50
C THR A 113 -13.09 -19.19 -6.38
N LEU A 114 -13.28 -18.70 -5.16
CA LEU A 114 -13.84 -17.37 -4.92
C LEU A 114 -12.80 -16.27 -5.22
N LEU A 115 -11.55 -16.47 -4.83
CA LEU A 115 -10.46 -15.57 -5.17
C LEU A 115 -10.19 -15.51 -6.67
N ASP A 116 -10.27 -16.63 -7.39
CA ASP A 116 -10.14 -16.73 -8.85
C ASP A 116 -11.22 -15.93 -9.63
N ARG A 117 -12.30 -15.48 -8.97
CA ARG A 117 -13.27 -14.55 -9.55
C ARG A 117 -12.87 -13.10 -9.44
N VAL A 118 -11.95 -12.81 -8.56
CA VAL A 118 -11.43 -11.45 -8.31
C VAL A 118 -10.14 -11.23 -9.08
N GLU A 119 -9.25 -12.24 -9.07
CA GLU A 119 -7.91 -12.15 -9.62
C GLU A 119 -7.63 -13.35 -10.54
N GLU A 120 -6.99 -13.11 -11.65
CA GLU A 120 -6.43 -14.17 -12.48
C GLU A 120 -5.17 -14.73 -11.82
N ALA A 121 -5.22 -15.95 -11.33
CA ALA A 121 -4.14 -16.56 -10.56
C ALA A 121 -2.80 -16.68 -11.29
N ALA A 122 -2.79 -16.67 -12.63
CA ALA A 122 -1.56 -16.78 -13.42
C ALA A 122 -0.81 -15.45 -13.57
N THR A 123 -1.51 -14.33 -13.56
CA THR A 123 -0.96 -13.00 -13.90
C THR A 123 -1.09 -11.99 -12.75
N GLY A 124 -1.97 -12.26 -11.77
CA GLY A 124 -2.33 -11.30 -10.73
C GLY A 124 -3.23 -10.16 -11.23
N ALA A 125 -3.79 -10.27 -12.43
CA ALA A 125 -4.69 -9.26 -12.96
C ALA A 125 -6.06 -9.29 -12.26
N ILE A 126 -6.54 -8.14 -11.83
CA ILE A 126 -7.87 -8.03 -11.23
C ILE A 126 -8.93 -8.08 -12.32
N LEU A 127 -9.86 -9.03 -12.18
CA LEU A 127 -10.89 -9.35 -13.18
C LEU A 127 -12.15 -8.48 -13.06
N LEU A 128 -12.36 -7.82 -11.93
CA LEU A 128 -13.54 -7.00 -11.68
C LEU A 128 -13.38 -5.63 -12.38
N PRO A 129 -14.21 -5.30 -13.38
CA PRO A 129 -14.11 -4.04 -14.10
C PRO A 129 -14.24 -2.81 -13.19
N GLU A 130 -15.04 -2.93 -12.14
CA GLU A 130 -15.32 -1.85 -11.19
C GLU A 130 -14.09 -1.43 -10.38
N LEU A 131 -13.09 -2.28 -10.28
CA LEU A 131 -11.82 -2.01 -9.59
C LEU A 131 -10.72 -1.54 -10.54
N ASN A 132 -10.96 -1.60 -11.85
CA ASN A 132 -10.03 -1.13 -12.85
C ASN A 132 -10.41 0.29 -13.29
N VAL A 133 -9.43 1.16 -13.41
CA VAL A 133 -9.60 2.55 -13.88
C VAL A 133 -8.75 2.81 -15.10
N ASP A 134 -9.24 3.68 -15.98
CA ASP A 134 -8.42 4.21 -17.07
C ASP A 134 -7.35 5.14 -16.50
N ILE A 135 -6.09 4.80 -16.73
CA ILE A 135 -4.98 5.62 -16.27
C ILE A 135 -4.88 6.87 -17.14
N PRO A 136 -4.92 8.08 -16.56
CA PRO A 136 -4.79 9.31 -17.33
C PRO A 136 -3.48 9.36 -18.12
N ALA A 137 -3.53 9.85 -19.35
CA ALA A 137 -2.38 9.86 -20.25
C ALA A 137 -1.17 10.65 -19.69
N ASP A 138 -1.43 11.71 -18.92
CA ASP A 138 -0.37 12.47 -18.24
C ASP A 138 0.34 11.63 -17.15
N ARG A 139 -0.36 10.70 -16.51
CA ARG A 139 0.21 9.79 -15.51
C ARG A 139 1.03 8.67 -16.16
N VAL A 140 0.59 8.18 -17.31
CA VAL A 140 1.41 7.26 -18.11
C VAL A 140 2.71 7.94 -18.54
N ALA A 141 2.61 9.17 -19.10
CA ALA A 141 3.78 9.95 -19.49
C ALA A 141 4.71 10.31 -18.31
N GLU A 142 4.17 10.47 -17.10
CA GLU A 142 4.97 10.64 -15.87
C GLU A 142 5.73 9.35 -15.52
N ALA A 143 5.06 8.20 -15.59
CA ALA A 143 5.70 6.90 -15.38
C ALA A 143 6.80 6.62 -16.40
N GLU A 144 6.58 6.96 -17.68
CA GLU A 144 7.59 6.84 -18.73
C GLU A 144 8.84 7.69 -18.43
N ARG A 145 8.65 8.95 -18.05
CA ARG A 145 9.77 9.83 -17.67
C ARG A 145 10.51 9.32 -16.44
N THR A 146 9.76 8.88 -15.43
CA THR A 146 10.34 8.33 -14.21
C THR A 146 11.13 7.06 -14.51
N ALA A 147 10.57 6.14 -15.30
CA ALA A 147 11.24 4.90 -15.70
C ALA A 147 12.52 5.15 -16.51
N ALA A 148 12.53 6.17 -17.37
CA ALA A 148 13.72 6.56 -18.12
C ALA A 148 14.86 7.04 -17.21
N GLU A 149 14.53 7.64 -16.08
CA GLU A 149 15.53 8.16 -15.12
C GLU A 149 16.07 7.11 -14.16
N ILE A 150 15.20 6.21 -13.66
CA ILE A 150 15.55 5.29 -12.58
C ILE A 150 15.66 3.82 -13.02
N GLY A 151 15.21 3.50 -14.23
CA GLY A 151 15.16 2.11 -14.71
C GLY A 151 14.09 1.27 -14.00
N ARG A 152 14.40 0.00 -13.79
CA ARG A 152 13.50 -0.99 -13.18
C ARG A 152 13.54 -0.88 -11.66
N ILE A 153 12.44 -0.47 -11.05
CA ILE A 153 12.34 -0.40 -9.57
C ILE A 153 12.41 -1.79 -8.93
N GLY A 154 11.96 -2.83 -9.64
CA GLY A 154 12.02 -4.21 -9.16
C GLY A 154 13.43 -4.71 -8.86
N ASP A 155 14.46 -4.15 -9.50
CA ASP A 155 15.85 -4.55 -9.29
C ASP A 155 16.39 -4.15 -7.90
N HIS A 156 15.68 -3.28 -7.19
CA HIS A 156 16.03 -2.85 -5.83
C HIS A 156 15.42 -3.75 -4.72
N TYR A 157 14.58 -4.72 -5.08
CA TYR A 157 13.95 -5.61 -4.11
C TYR A 157 14.74 -6.90 -3.90
N PRO A 158 14.83 -7.41 -2.67
CA PRO A 158 15.61 -8.61 -2.34
C PRO A 158 14.86 -9.90 -2.68
N PHE A 159 14.67 -10.17 -3.97
CA PHE A 159 14.05 -11.43 -4.41
C PHE A 159 14.93 -12.64 -4.06
N VAL A 160 14.30 -13.76 -3.74
CA VAL A 160 14.99 -15.04 -3.65
C VAL A 160 15.36 -15.56 -5.03
N ASP A 161 16.32 -16.48 -5.12
CA ASP A 161 16.77 -17.07 -6.37
C ASP A 161 15.60 -17.65 -7.19
N GLY A 162 15.51 -17.26 -8.44
CA GLY A 162 14.45 -17.69 -9.36
C GLY A 162 13.13 -16.94 -9.25
N ALA A 163 13.01 -15.98 -8.33
CA ALA A 163 11.88 -15.04 -8.26
C ALA A 163 12.25 -13.68 -8.85
N GLY A 164 11.24 -12.87 -9.14
CA GLY A 164 11.43 -11.55 -9.70
C GLY A 164 10.13 -10.76 -9.74
N PRO A 165 10.15 -9.54 -10.27
CA PRO A 165 8.95 -8.75 -10.45
C PRO A 165 7.99 -9.41 -11.45
N THR A 166 6.72 -9.07 -11.36
CA THR A 166 5.66 -9.61 -12.24
C THR A 166 5.78 -9.15 -13.71
N THR A 167 6.61 -8.15 -13.98
CA THR A 167 6.91 -7.63 -15.33
C THR A 167 8.33 -7.08 -15.36
N ASP A 168 8.97 -7.17 -16.52
CA ASP A 168 10.28 -6.58 -16.77
C ASP A 168 10.20 -5.15 -17.35
N ASP A 169 9.02 -4.70 -17.73
CA ASP A 169 8.79 -3.34 -18.24
C ASP A 169 8.84 -2.32 -17.08
N PRO A 170 9.79 -1.38 -17.08
CA PRO A 170 9.96 -0.42 -16.00
C PRO A 170 8.79 0.55 -15.86
N VAL A 171 8.10 0.87 -16.95
CA VAL A 171 6.90 1.72 -16.92
C VAL A 171 5.75 0.97 -16.26
N GLU A 172 5.54 -0.27 -16.68
CA GLU A 172 4.50 -1.14 -16.13
C GLU A 172 4.76 -1.47 -14.64
N GLN A 173 6.02 -1.61 -14.20
CA GLN A 173 6.35 -1.75 -12.78
C GLN A 173 5.88 -0.55 -11.96
N LEU A 174 6.07 0.67 -12.46
CA LEU A 174 5.58 1.89 -11.82
C LEU A 174 4.05 1.96 -11.81
N LEU A 175 3.40 1.66 -12.94
CA LEU A 175 1.94 1.69 -13.04
C LEU A 175 1.27 0.63 -12.16
N ARG A 176 1.84 -0.57 -12.06
CA ARG A 176 1.36 -1.62 -11.13
C ARG A 176 1.47 -1.20 -9.68
N ARG A 177 2.52 -0.48 -9.32
CA ARG A 177 2.71 0.03 -7.98
C ARG A 177 1.73 1.16 -7.62
N THR A 178 1.35 2.01 -8.59
CA THR A 178 0.68 3.28 -8.31
C THR A 178 -0.76 3.36 -8.82
N TRP A 179 -1.15 2.59 -9.84
CA TRP A 179 -2.44 2.70 -10.51
C TRP A 179 -3.22 1.40 -10.62
N HIS A 180 -2.58 0.31 -11.09
CA HIS A 180 -3.29 -0.95 -11.26
C HIS A 180 -3.74 -1.52 -9.91
N PRO A 181 -4.96 -2.09 -9.82
CA PRO A 181 -5.41 -2.77 -8.62
C PRO A 181 -4.61 -4.07 -8.40
N SER A 182 -4.52 -4.49 -7.15
CA SER A 182 -3.91 -5.76 -6.77
C SER A 182 -4.66 -6.38 -5.58
N LEU A 183 -4.69 -7.70 -5.51
CA LEU A 183 -5.22 -8.43 -4.36
C LEU A 183 -4.06 -8.86 -3.46
N SER A 184 -4.20 -8.64 -2.16
CA SER A 184 -3.27 -9.14 -1.15
C SER A 184 -4.03 -9.88 -0.05
N VAL A 185 -3.65 -11.13 0.22
CA VAL A 185 -4.13 -11.88 1.37
C VAL A 185 -3.17 -11.60 2.53
N VAL A 186 -3.63 -10.81 3.50
CA VAL A 186 -2.79 -10.32 4.60
C VAL A 186 -2.85 -11.19 5.86
N GLY A 187 -3.70 -12.22 5.86
CA GLY A 187 -3.80 -13.18 6.96
C GLY A 187 -4.75 -14.31 6.61
N ALA A 188 -4.64 -15.42 7.32
CA ALA A 188 -5.54 -16.56 7.21
C ALA A 188 -5.62 -17.31 8.54
N ASP A 189 -6.86 -17.56 9.00
CA ASP A 189 -7.15 -18.36 10.17
C ASP A 189 -7.70 -19.73 9.77
N GLY A 190 -7.74 -20.68 10.70
CA GLY A 190 -8.35 -22.00 10.50
C GLY A 190 -7.44 -23.00 9.78
N PHE A 191 -6.18 -22.65 9.49
CA PHE A 191 -5.20 -23.61 9.03
C PHE A 191 -4.58 -24.35 10.23
N PRO A 192 -4.63 -25.70 10.29
CA PRO A 192 -3.95 -26.40 11.34
C PRO A 192 -2.43 -26.22 11.22
N PRO A 193 -1.70 -26.15 12.34
CA PRO A 193 -0.24 -26.12 12.29
C PRO A 193 0.29 -27.38 11.61
N THR A 194 1.41 -27.28 10.91
CA THR A 194 2.11 -28.46 10.39
C THR A 194 2.57 -29.34 11.54
N ALA A 195 2.31 -30.64 11.43
CA ALA A 195 2.75 -31.63 12.42
C ALA A 195 4.26 -31.76 12.47
#